data_bc0b6d57a2b185d5c7a3696ab0bb2fd4
#
_entry.id   bc0b6d57a2b185d5c7a3696ab0bb2fd4
#
_cell.length_a   1.000
_cell.length_b   1.000
_cell.length_c   1.000
_cell.angle_alpha   90.00
_cell.angle_beta   90.00
_cell.angle_gamma   90.00
#
_symmetry.space_group_name_H-M   'P 1'
#
loop_
_entity.id
_entity.type
_entity.pdbx_description
1 polymer ?
#
loop_
_entity_poly.entity_id
_entity_poly.type
_entity_poly.pdbx_seq_one_letter_code
_entity_poly.pdbx_strand_id
1 'polypeptide(L)'
;MKYRLVIILLMFMFVGSAGNAQTFRDNNNMLLGNVEPDGTIRNANNMRLGKIYDDGAIRDNNNRRVGTIEKDGTIRNNNNVRLGTVSPDGIVRDNNNMRLGTISTDGTIRDNNNMRIGTASGINSRYAAVLFFFDLLY
;
A
#
# COMPACT_ATOMS: atom_id res chain seq x y z
N MET A 1 22.43 -40.80 7.90
CA MET A 1 23.22 -39.56 7.86
C MET A 1 22.83 -38.62 6.76
N LYS A 2 22.46 -39.09 5.58
CA LYS A 2 22.01 -38.26 4.49
C LYS A 2 20.65 -37.54 4.77
N TYR A 3 19.86 -38.12 5.64
CA TYR A 3 18.50 -37.57 5.95
C TYR A 3 18.51 -36.38 6.91
N ARG A 4 19.57 -36.27 7.74
CA ARG A 4 19.69 -35.12 8.66
C ARG A 4 20.01 -33.80 7.95
N LEU A 5 20.76 -33.88 6.85
CA LEU A 5 21.11 -32.70 6.07
C LEU A 5 19.90 -32.12 5.33
N VAL A 6 19.00 -32.99 4.86
CA VAL A 6 17.80 -32.60 4.12
C VAL A 6 16.80 -31.89 5.03
N ILE A 7 16.67 -32.34 6.29
CA ILE A 7 15.75 -31.74 7.26
C ILE A 7 16.22 -30.33 7.66
N ILE A 8 17.55 -30.16 7.82
CA ILE A 8 18.13 -28.84 8.16
C ILE A 8 17.95 -27.86 7.00
N LEU A 9 18.08 -28.33 5.76
CA LEU A 9 17.89 -27.50 4.57
C LEU A 9 16.42 -27.07 4.42
N LEU A 10 15.48 -27.96 4.74
CA LEU A 10 14.05 -27.63 4.72
C LEU A 10 13.68 -26.57 5.77
N MET A 11 14.26 -26.67 6.98
CA MET A 11 14.05 -25.68 8.02
C MET A 11 14.60 -24.30 7.64
N PHE A 12 15.72 -24.26 6.92
CA PHE A 12 16.32 -23.01 6.48
C PHE A 12 15.50 -22.32 5.39
N MET A 13 14.86 -23.09 4.50
CA MET A 13 13.97 -22.54 3.47
C MET A 13 12.68 -21.98 4.06
N PHE A 14 12.23 -22.51 5.21
CA PHE A 14 11.00 -22.02 5.87
C PHE A 14 11.21 -20.66 6.54
N VAL A 15 12.42 -20.40 7.05
CA VAL A 15 12.76 -19.11 7.69
C VAL A 15 12.97 -18.00 6.68
N GLY A 16 13.42 -18.34 5.44
CA GLY A 16 13.64 -17.36 4.39
C GLY A 16 12.39 -16.89 3.64
N SER A 17 11.21 -17.49 3.90
CA SER A 17 9.99 -17.18 3.19
C SER A 17 9.02 -16.29 3.98
N ALA A 18 9.36 -15.90 5.23
CA ALA A 18 8.56 -14.96 6.00
C ALA A 18 8.71 -13.55 5.41
N GLY A 19 7.76 -13.14 4.58
CA GLY A 19 7.71 -11.78 4.06
C GLY A 19 7.61 -10.77 5.20
N ASN A 20 8.35 -9.69 5.13
CA ASN A 20 8.28 -8.61 6.09
C ASN A 20 7.19 -7.63 5.70
N ALA A 21 6.41 -7.16 6.67
CA ALA A 21 5.48 -6.07 6.48
C ALA A 21 6.24 -4.80 6.06
N GLN A 22 5.66 -4.05 5.12
CA GLN A 22 6.24 -2.82 4.60
C GLN A 22 5.62 -1.63 5.31
N THR A 23 6.44 -0.71 5.79
CA THR A 23 6.00 0.42 6.59
C THR A 23 5.79 1.68 5.77
N PHE A 24 4.87 2.52 6.20
CA PHE A 24 4.73 3.86 5.66
C PHE A 24 4.81 4.88 6.80
N ARG A 25 5.42 6.03 6.49
CA ARG A 25 5.81 7.05 7.45
C ARG A 25 5.42 8.44 6.98
N ASP A 26 5.23 9.35 7.92
CA ASP A 26 4.96 10.75 7.62
C ASP A 26 6.26 11.51 7.28
N ASN A 27 6.14 12.82 7.06
CA ASN A 27 7.27 13.67 6.71
C ASN A 27 8.31 13.81 7.83
N ASN A 28 7.93 13.58 9.07
CA ASN A 28 8.83 13.59 10.23
C ASN A 28 9.43 12.20 10.51
N ASN A 29 9.24 11.26 9.58
CA ASN A 29 9.70 9.89 9.70
C ASN A 29 9.01 9.10 10.82
N MET A 30 7.87 9.57 11.30
CA MET A 30 7.08 8.85 12.28
C MET A 30 6.29 7.74 11.60
N LEU A 31 6.25 6.56 12.24
CA LEU A 31 5.52 5.42 11.71
C LEU A 31 4.02 5.72 11.68
N LEU A 32 3.41 5.64 10.51
CA LEU A 32 1.96 5.72 10.35
C LEU A 32 1.31 4.34 10.36
N GLY A 33 2.01 3.34 9.84
CA GLY A 33 1.50 1.99 9.79
C GLY A 33 2.32 1.07 8.90
N ASN A 34 1.72 -0.07 8.57
CA ASN A 34 2.34 -1.04 7.68
C ASN A 34 1.32 -1.70 6.76
N VAL A 35 1.83 -2.25 5.66
CA VAL A 35 1.08 -3.09 4.74
C VAL A 35 1.68 -4.49 4.81
N GLU A 36 0.86 -5.48 5.17
CA GLU A 36 1.30 -6.87 5.23
C GLU A 36 1.34 -7.49 3.82
N PRO A 37 2.05 -8.62 3.64
CA PRO A 37 2.13 -9.26 2.32
C PRO A 37 0.78 -9.65 1.72
N ASP A 38 -0.23 -9.92 2.56
CA ASP A 38 -1.58 -10.26 2.10
C ASP A 38 -2.45 -9.04 1.76
N GLY A 39 -1.91 -7.82 1.91
CA GLY A 39 -2.63 -6.57 1.66
C GLY A 39 -3.33 -5.97 2.88
N THR A 40 -3.22 -6.60 4.05
CA THR A 40 -3.78 -6.05 5.29
C THR A 40 -3.01 -4.79 5.68
N ILE A 41 -3.75 -3.74 6.02
CA ILE A 41 -3.20 -2.44 6.40
C ILE A 41 -3.48 -2.21 7.88
N ARG A 42 -2.41 -1.87 8.62
CA ARG A 42 -2.48 -1.58 10.05
C ARG A 42 -1.91 -0.20 10.34
N ASN A 43 -2.42 0.44 11.39
CA ASN A 43 -1.86 1.72 11.85
C ASN A 43 -0.63 1.48 12.73
N ALA A 44 -0.05 2.58 13.26
CA ALA A 44 1.15 2.53 14.11
C ALA A 44 0.93 1.76 15.41
N ASN A 45 -0.31 1.66 15.89
CA ASN A 45 -0.68 0.90 17.09
C ASN A 45 -1.01 -0.57 16.76
N ASN A 46 -0.70 -1.01 15.54
CA ASN A 46 -0.96 -2.36 15.07
C ASN A 46 -2.45 -2.71 14.95
N MET A 47 -3.32 -1.74 14.94
CA MET A 47 -4.75 -1.95 14.72
C MET A 47 -5.03 -2.05 13.22
N ARG A 48 -5.84 -3.03 12.85
CA ARG A 48 -6.24 -3.22 11.45
C ARG A 48 -7.12 -2.06 10.99
N LEU A 49 -6.73 -1.41 9.90
CA LEU A 49 -7.52 -0.37 9.24
C LEU A 49 -8.38 -0.95 8.12
N GLY A 50 -7.90 -1.95 7.45
CA GLY A 50 -8.59 -2.58 6.33
C GLY A 50 -7.65 -3.47 5.54
N LYS A 51 -8.08 -3.76 4.31
CA LYS A 51 -7.30 -4.64 3.41
C LYS A 51 -7.55 -4.26 1.95
N ILE A 52 -6.48 -4.32 1.17
CA ILE A 52 -6.55 -4.24 -0.29
C ILE A 52 -6.33 -5.64 -0.83
N TYR A 53 -7.31 -6.13 -1.57
CA TYR A 53 -7.30 -7.48 -2.13
C TYR A 53 -6.64 -7.52 -3.51
N ASP A 54 -6.23 -8.69 -3.95
CA ASP A 54 -5.57 -8.88 -5.24
C ASP A 54 -6.48 -8.51 -6.41
N ASP A 55 -7.79 -8.61 -6.25
CA ASP A 55 -8.77 -8.19 -7.26
C ASP A 55 -9.00 -6.67 -7.29
N GLY A 56 -8.31 -5.93 -6.43
CA GLY A 56 -8.42 -4.48 -6.34
C GLY A 56 -9.48 -3.97 -5.36
N ALA A 57 -10.26 -4.84 -4.73
CA ALA A 57 -11.24 -4.40 -3.74
C ALA A 57 -10.55 -3.85 -2.50
N ILE A 58 -11.05 -2.73 -2.00
CA ILE A 58 -10.59 -2.11 -0.75
C ILE A 58 -11.70 -2.25 0.27
N ARG A 59 -11.39 -2.89 1.38
CA ARG A 59 -12.37 -3.10 2.47
C ARG A 59 -11.87 -2.49 3.76
N ASP A 60 -12.79 -1.97 4.55
CA ASP A 60 -12.48 -1.40 5.87
C ASP A 60 -12.31 -2.49 6.92
N ASN A 61 -12.14 -2.07 8.18
CA ASN A 61 -11.96 -3.01 9.30
C ASN A 61 -13.20 -3.87 9.56
N ASN A 62 -14.38 -3.42 9.16
CA ASN A 62 -15.63 -4.16 9.28
C ASN A 62 -15.93 -5.03 8.04
N ASN A 63 -14.94 -5.20 7.18
CA ASN A 63 -15.03 -5.96 5.93
C ASN A 63 -16.03 -5.38 4.92
N ARG A 64 -16.37 -4.10 5.05
CA ARG A 64 -17.23 -3.42 4.08
C ARG A 64 -16.35 -2.87 2.96
N ARG A 65 -16.80 -3.05 1.73
CA ARG A 65 -16.13 -2.48 0.58
C ARG A 65 -16.26 -0.95 0.60
N VAL A 66 -15.12 -0.26 0.58
CA VAL A 66 -15.08 1.20 0.57
C VAL A 66 -14.61 1.76 -0.77
N GLY A 67 -14.03 0.93 -1.62
CA GLY A 67 -13.59 1.35 -2.94
C GLY A 67 -12.89 0.24 -3.70
N THR A 68 -12.28 0.62 -4.81
CA THR A 68 -11.50 -0.27 -5.67
C THR A 68 -10.29 0.44 -6.27
N ILE A 69 -9.24 -0.33 -6.55
CA ILE A 69 -8.13 0.06 -7.40
C ILE A 69 -8.13 -0.85 -8.62
N GLU A 70 -8.31 -0.29 -9.79
CA GLU A 70 -8.27 -1.05 -11.04
C GLU A 70 -6.82 -1.28 -11.48
N LYS A 71 -6.61 -2.24 -12.38
CA LYS A 71 -5.28 -2.58 -12.89
C LYS A 71 -4.61 -1.42 -13.62
N ASP A 72 -5.40 -0.56 -14.24
CA ASP A 72 -4.90 0.63 -14.95
C ASP A 72 -4.56 1.79 -14.00
N GLY A 73 -4.74 1.61 -12.68
CA GLY A 73 -4.47 2.63 -11.68
C GLY A 73 -5.66 3.53 -11.34
N THR A 74 -6.84 3.28 -11.90
CA THR A 74 -8.04 4.05 -11.56
C THR A 74 -8.53 3.66 -10.16
N ILE A 75 -8.81 4.66 -9.34
CA ILE A 75 -9.29 4.50 -7.97
C ILE A 75 -10.72 5.01 -7.90
N ARG A 76 -11.62 4.16 -7.37
CA ARG A 76 -13.04 4.46 -7.24
C ARG A 76 -13.51 4.28 -5.81
N ASN A 77 -14.56 5.03 -5.43
CA ASN A 77 -15.21 4.82 -4.14
C ASN A 77 -16.23 3.66 -4.21
N ASN A 78 -16.94 3.44 -3.11
CA ASN A 78 -17.92 2.34 -3.04
C ASN A 78 -19.13 2.54 -3.96
N ASN A 79 -19.43 3.77 -4.36
CA ASN A 79 -20.50 4.09 -5.32
C ASN A 79 -20.02 4.03 -6.77
N ASN A 80 -18.83 3.47 -7.00
CA ASN A 80 -18.22 3.35 -8.31
C ASN A 80 -17.86 4.69 -8.96
N VAL A 81 -17.77 5.76 -8.17
CA VAL A 81 -17.35 7.07 -8.65
C VAL A 81 -15.83 7.12 -8.71
N ARG A 82 -15.29 7.57 -9.83
CA ARG A 82 -13.85 7.74 -10.01
C ARG A 82 -13.35 8.86 -9.10
N LEU A 83 -12.38 8.53 -8.25
CA LEU A 83 -11.73 9.51 -7.37
C LEU A 83 -10.45 10.07 -7.99
N GLY A 84 -9.76 9.27 -8.76
CA GLY A 84 -8.53 9.68 -9.41
C GLY A 84 -7.78 8.48 -9.99
N THR A 85 -6.51 8.71 -10.29
CA THR A 85 -5.63 7.70 -10.89
C THR A 85 -4.23 7.79 -10.32
N VAL A 86 -3.53 6.67 -10.37
CA VAL A 86 -2.08 6.61 -10.22
C VAL A 86 -1.50 5.96 -11.47
N SER A 87 -0.61 6.68 -12.16
CA SER A 87 0.02 6.19 -13.38
C SER A 87 1.22 5.31 -13.08
N PRO A 88 1.69 4.51 -14.06
CA PRO A 88 2.87 3.66 -13.84
C PRO A 88 4.14 4.43 -13.45
N ASP A 89 4.27 5.69 -13.85
CA ASP A 89 5.40 6.55 -13.47
C ASP A 89 5.23 7.19 -12.07
N GLY A 90 4.15 6.86 -11.35
CA GLY A 90 3.94 7.31 -9.97
C GLY A 90 3.25 8.65 -9.84
N ILE A 91 2.71 9.23 -10.91
CA ILE A 91 1.96 10.48 -10.84
C ILE A 91 0.53 10.19 -10.37
N VAL A 92 0.10 10.86 -9.31
CA VAL A 92 -1.24 10.74 -8.75
C VAL A 92 -2.06 11.95 -9.19
N ARG A 93 -3.25 11.70 -9.75
CA ARG A 93 -4.17 12.73 -10.24
C ARG A 93 -5.55 12.55 -9.63
N ASP A 94 -6.27 13.64 -9.48
CA ASP A 94 -7.66 13.61 -9.02
C ASP A 94 -8.62 13.29 -10.17
N ASN A 95 -9.93 13.37 -9.88
CA ASN A 95 -10.97 13.09 -10.87
C ASN A 95 -11.02 14.12 -12.01
N ASN A 96 -10.50 15.32 -11.78
CA ASN A 96 -10.41 16.37 -12.80
C ASN A 96 -9.09 16.31 -13.57
N ASN A 97 -8.33 15.24 -13.39
CA ASN A 97 -7.03 15.03 -14.01
C ASN A 97 -5.94 16.01 -13.52
N MET A 98 -6.19 16.68 -12.39
CA MET A 98 -5.19 17.55 -11.78
C MET A 98 -4.22 16.73 -10.95
N ARG A 99 -2.94 17.06 -11.05
CA ARG A 99 -1.90 16.38 -10.29
C ARG A 99 -2.04 16.66 -8.81
N LEU A 100 -2.12 15.60 -8.00
CA LEU A 100 -2.11 15.66 -6.54
C LEU A 100 -0.71 15.52 -5.97
N GLY A 101 0.14 14.74 -6.63
CA GLY A 101 1.48 14.49 -6.18
C GLY A 101 2.14 13.34 -6.92
N THR A 102 3.23 12.84 -6.35
CA THR A 102 4.02 11.76 -6.95
C THR A 102 4.47 10.74 -5.91
N ILE A 103 4.66 9.53 -6.39
CA ILE A 103 5.25 8.42 -5.64
C ILE A 103 6.49 7.98 -6.40
N SER A 104 7.67 8.21 -5.83
CA SER A 104 8.94 7.84 -6.45
C SER A 104 9.20 6.35 -6.31
N THR A 105 10.11 5.81 -7.12
CA THR A 105 10.47 4.39 -7.07
C THR A 105 11.12 3.99 -5.75
N ASP A 106 11.76 4.93 -5.05
CA ASP A 106 12.34 4.70 -3.71
C ASP A 106 11.30 4.80 -2.59
N GLY A 107 10.02 5.05 -2.92
CA GLY A 107 8.94 5.18 -1.95
C GLY A 107 8.74 6.58 -1.39
N THR A 108 9.49 7.58 -1.82
CA THR A 108 9.27 8.97 -1.40
C THR A 108 7.98 9.50 -2.00
N ILE A 109 7.14 10.11 -1.16
CA ILE A 109 5.85 10.66 -1.57
C ILE A 109 5.92 12.17 -1.44
N ARG A 110 5.55 12.87 -2.53
CA ARG A 110 5.55 14.33 -2.61
C ARG A 110 4.18 14.82 -3.02
N ASP A 111 3.84 16.00 -2.54
CA ASP A 111 2.61 16.68 -2.92
C ASP A 111 2.76 17.41 -4.27
N ASN A 112 1.73 18.17 -4.65
CA ASN A 112 1.72 18.90 -5.91
C ASN A 112 2.76 20.04 -5.96
N ASN A 113 3.20 20.53 -4.80
CA ASN A 113 4.24 21.55 -4.69
C ASN A 113 5.65 20.93 -4.60
N ASN A 114 5.76 19.62 -4.85
CA ASN A 114 7.00 18.87 -4.79
C ASN A 114 7.58 18.76 -3.37
N MET A 115 6.80 19.03 -2.36
CA MET A 115 7.20 18.85 -0.97
C MET A 115 7.00 17.41 -0.54
N ARG A 116 7.99 16.86 0.17
CA ARG A 116 7.87 15.52 0.73
C ARG A 116 6.81 15.48 1.81
N ILE A 117 5.87 14.54 1.70
CA ILE A 117 4.81 14.34 2.68
C ILE A 117 4.94 13.01 3.42
N GLY A 118 5.80 12.13 2.95
CA GLY A 118 6.04 10.86 3.63
C GLY A 118 6.82 9.88 2.79
N THR A 119 6.85 8.64 3.25
CA THR A 119 7.49 7.53 2.56
C THR A 119 6.66 6.26 2.67
N ALA A 120 6.75 5.43 1.64
CA ALA A 120 6.12 4.11 1.58
C ALA A 120 7.07 3.15 0.85
N SER A 121 8.26 2.94 1.44
CA SER A 121 9.33 2.16 0.81
C SER A 121 8.91 0.70 0.60
N GLY A 122 9.05 0.21 -0.64
CA GLY A 122 8.70 -1.15 -1.00
C GLY A 122 7.21 -1.40 -1.13
N ILE A 123 6.35 -0.45 -0.85
CA ILE A 123 4.90 -0.57 -1.01
C ILE A 123 4.54 -0.28 -2.47
N ASN A 124 3.64 -1.09 -3.02
CA ASN A 124 3.09 -0.86 -4.36
C ASN A 124 2.56 0.58 -4.47
N SER A 125 2.90 1.27 -5.56
CA SER A 125 2.52 2.68 -5.75
C SER A 125 1.01 2.91 -5.72
N ARG A 126 0.21 1.95 -6.19
CA ARG A 126 -1.25 2.03 -6.13
C ARG A 126 -1.75 2.00 -4.69
N TYR A 127 -1.14 1.16 -3.83
CA TYR A 127 -1.47 1.11 -2.41
C TYR A 127 -1.03 2.40 -1.70
N ALA A 128 0.17 2.89 -2.01
CA ALA A 128 0.66 4.15 -1.47
C ALA A 128 -0.24 5.33 -1.85
N ALA A 129 -0.77 5.34 -3.08
CA ALA A 129 -1.71 6.36 -3.54
C ALA A 129 -2.98 6.38 -2.68
N VAL A 130 -3.54 5.21 -2.38
CA VAL A 130 -4.73 5.09 -1.52
C VAL A 130 -4.42 5.60 -0.11
N LEU A 131 -3.25 5.26 0.43
CA LEU A 131 -2.87 5.61 1.80
C LEU A 131 -2.62 7.11 1.98
N PHE A 132 -2.09 7.79 0.97
CA PHE A 132 -1.63 9.17 1.12
C PHE A 132 -2.51 10.21 0.42
N PHE A 133 -3.28 9.83 -0.59
CA PHE A 133 -4.00 10.80 -1.42
C PHE A 133 -5.52 10.60 -1.43
N PHE A 134 -6.01 9.43 -1.03
CA PHE A 134 -7.44 9.13 -1.08
C PHE A 134 -7.91 8.58 0.28
N ASP A 135 -8.88 9.27 0.88
CA ASP A 135 -9.37 8.96 2.24
C ASP A 135 -10.38 7.81 2.19
N LEU A 136 -9.92 6.59 1.91
CA LEU A 136 -10.79 5.43 1.87
C LEU A 136 -10.74 4.59 3.14
N LEU A 137 -9.65 4.65 3.91
CA LEU A 137 -9.43 3.80 5.08
C LEU A 137 -9.36 4.57 6.39
N TYR A 138 -9.23 5.88 6.35
CA TYR A 138 -9.30 6.77 7.53
C TYR A 138 -9.70 8.17 7.15
#